data_1ce613fe02ac5435d8c53a7a7852e685
#
_entry.id   1ce613fe02ac5435d8c53a7a7852e685
#
_cell.length_a   1.000
_cell.length_b   1.000
_cell.length_c   1.000
_cell.angle_alpha   90.00
_cell.angle_beta   90.00
_cell.angle_gamma   90.00
#
_symmetry.space_group_name_H-M   'P 1'
#
loop_
_entity.id
_entity.type
_entity.pdbx_description
1 polymer ?
#
loop_
_entity_poly.entity_id
_entity_poly.type
_entity_poly.pdbx_seq_one_letter_code
_entity_poly.pdbx_strand_id
1 'polypeptide(L)'
;TGSDGADAPNPLFVNSTGASQSRSTFFDTLLDAITEIKGEFEEPFYYLVVTSETYNIMRKENVLDVAPVVDGNFNFSTILGGKIRLIINNQSLTAALPASIKVSFLAKAGAVHYSDIAQTNPTAIERNELAGNGGGLVTVLSRWGNIMHPKGFAWAGSATAYPANADLAAAASWTVHATNVNQIGLFPIYHG
;
A
#
# COMPACT_ATOMS: atom_id res chain seq x y z
N THR A 1 3.25 -18.51 39.06
CA THR A 1 2.42 -17.48 38.47
C THR A 1 3.31 -16.57 37.67
N GLY A 2 3.66 -17.00 36.44
CA GLY A 2 4.40 -16.20 35.50
C GLY A 2 3.47 -15.11 35.00
N SER A 3 3.79 -13.86 35.26
CA SER A 3 3.27 -12.77 34.46
C SER A 3 3.83 -12.97 33.05
N ASP A 4 3.01 -13.44 32.16
CA ASP A 4 3.35 -13.48 30.76
C ASP A 4 3.76 -12.06 30.37
N GLY A 5 4.99 -11.89 29.86
CA GLY A 5 5.49 -10.61 29.37
C GLY A 5 4.73 -10.04 28.17
N ALA A 6 3.46 -10.48 28.00
CA ALA A 6 2.56 -10.09 26.94
C ALA A 6 2.10 -8.62 27.04
N ASP A 7 2.16 -8.06 28.25
CA ASP A 7 1.68 -6.68 28.49
C ASP A 7 2.81 -5.65 28.67
N ALA A 8 4.08 -6.07 28.50
CA ALA A 8 5.15 -5.09 28.46
C ALA A 8 5.02 -4.22 27.21
N PRO A 9 5.12 -2.89 27.32
CA PRO A 9 5.10 -2.01 26.17
C PRO A 9 6.16 -2.46 25.16
N ASN A 10 5.72 -2.85 23.98
CA ASN A 10 6.65 -3.19 22.90
C ASN A 10 6.98 -1.91 22.15
N PRO A 11 8.26 -1.53 22.03
CA PRO A 11 8.67 -0.31 21.32
C PRO A 11 8.26 -0.30 19.84
N LEU A 12 7.85 -1.45 19.30
CA LEU A 12 7.34 -1.59 17.94
C LEU A 12 5.95 -1.03 17.72
N PHE A 13 5.14 -1.03 18.73
CA PHE A 13 3.76 -0.61 18.62
C PHE A 13 3.62 0.73 19.32
N VAL A 14 3.71 1.80 18.56
CA VAL A 14 3.41 3.15 19.03
C VAL A 14 2.14 3.63 18.35
N ASN A 15 1.38 4.44 19.05
CA ASN A 15 0.23 5.11 18.45
C ASN A 15 0.68 6.31 17.59
N SER A 16 -0.26 7.02 16.97
CA SER A 16 0.01 8.20 16.14
C SER A 16 0.71 9.35 16.86
N THR A 17 0.77 9.32 18.19
CA THR A 17 1.49 10.31 19.03
C THR A 17 2.86 9.82 19.47
N GLY A 18 3.28 8.61 19.09
CA GLY A 18 4.56 8.03 19.48
C GLY A 18 4.57 7.34 20.84
N ALA A 19 3.43 7.16 21.49
CA ALA A 19 3.34 6.42 22.74
C ALA A 19 3.40 4.91 22.50
N SER A 20 4.22 4.19 23.27
CA SER A 20 4.35 2.73 23.19
C SER A 20 3.01 2.03 23.47
N GLN A 21 2.72 1.00 22.69
CA GLN A 21 1.54 0.16 22.85
C GLN A 21 1.94 -1.28 23.18
N SER A 22 1.05 -2.03 23.82
CA SER A 22 1.24 -3.45 24.04
C SER A 22 0.95 -4.25 22.76
N ARG A 23 1.41 -5.50 22.69
CA ARG A 23 1.12 -6.42 21.59
C ARG A 23 -0.39 -6.65 21.43
N SER A 24 -1.11 -6.82 22.53
CA SER A 24 -2.57 -6.97 22.54
C SER A 24 -3.24 -5.76 21.88
N THR A 25 -2.82 -4.55 22.26
CA THR A 25 -3.34 -3.31 21.67
C THR A 25 -3.12 -3.22 20.16
N PHE A 26 -1.99 -3.74 19.64
CA PHE A 26 -1.77 -3.79 18.19
C PHE A 26 -2.77 -4.72 17.49
N PHE A 27 -3.01 -5.91 18.03
CA PHE A 27 -4.00 -6.82 17.49
C PHE A 27 -5.42 -6.27 17.58
N ASP A 28 -5.76 -5.63 18.69
CA ASP A 28 -7.05 -4.96 18.85
C ASP A 28 -7.20 -3.85 17.78
N THR A 29 -6.16 -3.05 17.55
CA THR A 29 -6.15 -2.03 16.49
C THR A 29 -6.34 -2.65 15.10
N LEU A 30 -5.71 -3.82 14.81
CA LEU A 30 -5.93 -4.53 13.55
C LEU A 30 -7.35 -5.02 13.39
N LEU A 31 -7.96 -5.57 14.45
CA LEU A 31 -9.34 -6.04 14.42
C LEU A 31 -10.33 -4.89 14.28
N ASP A 32 -10.09 -3.78 14.98
CA ASP A 32 -10.88 -2.55 14.83
C ASP A 32 -10.76 -1.99 13.42
N ALA A 33 -9.54 -1.94 12.85
CA ALA A 33 -9.31 -1.50 11.49
C ALA A 33 -10.04 -2.39 10.47
N ILE A 34 -10.05 -3.72 10.65
CA ILE A 34 -10.82 -4.65 9.83
C ILE A 34 -12.32 -4.32 9.93
N THR A 35 -12.81 -4.03 11.14
CA THR A 35 -14.21 -3.69 11.37
C THR A 35 -14.61 -2.40 10.68
N GLU A 36 -13.73 -1.41 10.67
CA GLU A 36 -13.95 -0.12 9.99
C GLU A 36 -13.95 -0.22 8.46
N ILE A 37 -13.07 -1.05 7.89
CA ILE A 37 -12.94 -1.13 6.42
C ILE A 37 -13.83 -2.21 5.78
N LYS A 38 -14.35 -3.15 6.55
CA LYS A 38 -15.31 -4.13 6.02
C LYS A 38 -16.60 -3.43 5.61
N GLY A 39 -17.20 -3.90 4.53
CA GLY A 39 -18.54 -3.48 4.12
C GLY A 39 -19.63 -4.26 4.85
N GLU A 40 -20.77 -4.40 4.20
CA GLU A 40 -21.88 -5.26 4.69
C GLU A 40 -21.48 -6.74 4.76
N PHE A 41 -20.55 -7.15 3.91
CA PHE A 41 -20.03 -8.51 3.85
C PHE A 41 -18.58 -8.55 4.30
N GLU A 42 -18.22 -9.62 4.98
CA GLU A 42 -16.86 -9.85 5.40
C GLU A 42 -15.99 -10.31 4.21
N GLU A 43 -14.85 -9.64 4.02
CA GLU A 43 -13.89 -10.03 3.00
C GLU A 43 -13.19 -11.35 3.39
N PRO A 44 -12.84 -12.21 2.43
CA PRO A 44 -12.14 -13.46 2.71
C PRO A 44 -10.77 -13.22 3.32
N PHE A 45 -10.10 -12.14 2.93
CA PHE A 45 -8.79 -11.72 3.44
C PHE A 45 -8.55 -10.22 3.22
N TYR A 46 -7.58 -9.70 3.95
CA TYR A 46 -7.10 -8.33 3.84
C TYR A 46 -5.60 -8.34 3.54
N TYR A 47 -5.10 -7.24 2.99
CA TYR A 47 -3.68 -7.03 2.76
C TYR A 47 -3.13 -6.03 3.77
N LEU A 48 -1.99 -6.34 4.38
CA LEU A 48 -1.24 -5.42 5.22
C LEU A 48 0.10 -5.11 4.54
N VAL A 49 0.26 -3.88 4.09
CA VAL A 49 1.51 -3.40 3.48
C VAL A 49 2.44 -2.92 4.58
N VAL A 50 3.60 -3.55 4.69
CA VAL A 50 4.60 -3.29 5.73
C VAL A 50 5.99 -3.09 5.13
N THR A 51 6.89 -2.44 5.85
CA THR A 51 8.31 -2.39 5.48
C THR A 51 9.02 -3.69 5.88
N SER A 52 10.17 -3.98 5.25
CA SER A 52 11.00 -5.14 5.63
C SER A 52 11.42 -5.10 7.09
N GLU A 53 11.67 -3.92 7.63
CA GLU A 53 12.02 -3.74 9.03
C GLU A 53 10.85 -4.15 9.94
N THR A 54 9.67 -3.61 9.70
CA THR A 54 8.44 -3.98 10.43
C THR A 54 8.15 -5.48 10.31
N TYR A 55 8.30 -6.05 9.12
CA TYR A 55 8.15 -7.48 8.90
C TYR A 55 9.12 -8.30 9.76
N ASN A 56 10.41 -7.93 9.79
CA ASN A 56 11.41 -8.63 10.58
C ASN A 56 11.11 -8.58 12.08
N ILE A 57 10.55 -7.49 12.54
CA ILE A 57 10.17 -7.33 13.93
C ILE A 57 8.93 -8.18 14.25
N MET A 58 7.90 -8.15 13.40
CA MET A 58 6.74 -9.04 13.52
C MET A 58 7.16 -10.51 13.60
N ARG A 59 8.18 -10.89 12.83
CA ARG A 59 8.75 -12.24 12.84
C ARG A 59 9.45 -12.56 14.18
N LYS A 60 10.23 -11.64 14.72
CA LYS A 60 10.92 -11.82 16.02
C LYS A 60 9.94 -11.93 17.18
N GLU A 61 8.85 -11.19 17.12
CA GLU A 61 7.79 -11.17 18.13
C GLU A 61 6.77 -12.31 17.97
N ASN A 62 6.99 -13.23 17.04
CA ASN A 62 6.08 -14.35 16.75
C ASN A 62 4.63 -13.90 16.47
N VAL A 63 4.48 -12.79 15.74
CA VAL A 63 3.18 -12.26 15.32
C VAL A 63 2.66 -12.99 14.09
N LEU A 64 3.58 -13.56 13.29
CA LEU A 64 3.25 -14.23 12.04
C LEU A 64 2.70 -15.64 12.27
N ASP A 65 1.77 -16.05 11.42
CA ASP A 65 1.30 -17.43 11.38
C ASP A 65 2.46 -18.38 10.99
N VAL A 66 2.42 -19.61 11.52
CA VAL A 66 3.47 -20.61 11.29
C VAL A 66 3.53 -21.06 9.83
N ALA A 67 2.38 -21.15 9.17
CA ALA A 67 2.29 -21.59 7.78
C ALA A 67 1.91 -20.43 6.87
N PRO A 68 2.66 -20.18 5.80
CA PRO A 68 2.28 -19.19 4.81
C PRO A 68 1.05 -19.66 4.02
N VAL A 69 0.24 -18.72 3.55
CA VAL A 69 -0.84 -18.99 2.60
C VAL A 69 -0.27 -18.94 1.18
N VAL A 70 -0.52 -20.01 0.42
CA VAL A 70 -0.14 -20.10 -0.99
C VAL A 70 -1.35 -19.71 -1.83
N ASP A 71 -1.18 -18.71 -2.69
CA ASP A 71 -2.19 -18.28 -3.65
C ASP A 71 -1.56 -18.21 -5.04
N GLY A 72 -1.87 -19.19 -5.87
CA GLY A 72 -1.22 -19.38 -7.16
C GLY A 72 0.29 -19.58 -7.02
N ASN A 73 1.06 -18.68 -7.61
CA ASN A 73 2.54 -18.71 -7.56
C ASN A 73 3.13 -17.86 -6.41
N PHE A 74 2.29 -17.31 -5.55
CA PHE A 74 2.73 -16.42 -4.47
C PHE A 74 2.57 -17.07 -3.11
N ASN A 75 3.62 -16.91 -2.27
CA ASN A 75 3.60 -17.31 -0.88
C ASN A 75 3.47 -16.04 -0.02
N PHE A 76 2.37 -15.92 0.71
CA PHE A 76 2.14 -14.80 1.62
C PHE A 76 2.42 -15.22 3.05
N SER A 77 3.25 -14.44 3.76
CA SER A 77 3.24 -14.49 5.21
C SER A 77 1.92 -13.90 5.71
N THR A 78 1.33 -14.50 6.72
CA THR A 78 -0.02 -14.15 7.19
C THR A 78 -0.05 -13.89 8.69
N ILE A 79 -1.12 -13.24 9.11
CA ILE A 79 -1.46 -12.98 10.52
C ILE A 79 -2.93 -13.36 10.72
N LEU A 80 -3.30 -13.70 11.95
CA LEU A 80 -4.66 -14.04 12.35
C LEU A 80 -5.25 -15.22 11.55
N GLY A 81 -4.48 -16.31 11.44
CA GLY A 81 -4.95 -17.54 10.79
C GLY A 81 -5.19 -17.38 9.28
N GLY A 82 -4.39 -16.58 8.60
CA GLY A 82 -4.51 -16.34 7.16
C GLY A 82 -5.45 -15.20 6.77
N LYS A 83 -6.08 -14.54 7.74
CA LYS A 83 -7.03 -13.44 7.48
C LYS A 83 -6.34 -12.19 6.92
N ILE A 84 -5.11 -11.94 7.34
CA ILE A 84 -4.30 -10.82 6.87
C ILE A 84 -3.09 -11.36 6.11
N ARG A 85 -2.93 -10.97 4.87
CA ARG A 85 -1.78 -11.28 4.01
C ARG A 85 -0.82 -10.10 3.99
N LEU A 86 0.46 -10.37 4.21
CA LEU A 86 1.50 -9.36 4.28
C LEU A 86 2.11 -9.09 2.91
N ILE A 87 2.24 -7.81 2.57
CA ILE A 87 2.97 -7.33 1.39
C ILE A 87 4.13 -6.48 1.89
N ILE A 88 5.35 -6.84 1.51
CA ILE A 88 6.55 -6.11 1.91
C ILE A 88 6.84 -5.03 0.87
N ASN A 89 6.85 -3.78 1.29
CA ASN A 89 7.23 -2.64 0.47
C ASN A 89 8.21 -1.75 1.23
N ASN A 90 9.42 -1.59 0.70
CA ASN A 90 10.49 -0.81 1.32
C ASN A 90 10.48 0.67 0.96
N GLN A 91 9.53 1.13 0.19
CA GLN A 91 9.38 2.56 -0.06
C GLN A 91 8.90 3.25 1.22
N SER A 92 9.55 4.37 1.55
CA SER A 92 9.20 5.13 2.74
C SER A 92 7.80 5.74 2.59
N LEU A 93 6.88 5.23 3.42
CA LEU A 93 5.53 5.78 3.53
C LEU A 93 5.46 6.90 4.60
N THR A 94 6.61 7.28 5.16
CA THR A 94 6.71 8.08 6.39
C THR A 94 7.31 9.47 6.20
N ALA A 95 7.44 9.97 4.97
CA ALA A 95 8.16 11.21 4.68
C ALA A 95 7.62 12.46 5.46
N ALA A 96 6.39 12.41 5.97
CA ALA A 96 5.76 13.50 6.73
C ALA A 96 5.63 13.21 8.23
N LEU A 97 6.11 12.05 8.71
CA LEU A 97 5.97 11.62 10.11
C LEU A 97 7.31 11.74 10.85
N PRO A 98 7.27 11.91 12.19
CA PRO A 98 8.47 11.78 13.00
C PRO A 98 9.20 10.46 12.74
N ALA A 99 10.52 10.46 12.77
CA ALA A 99 11.35 9.29 12.43
C ALA A 99 11.08 8.03 13.30
N SER A 100 10.46 8.22 14.46
CA SER A 100 10.05 7.14 15.38
C SER A 100 8.69 6.52 15.04
N ILE A 101 7.95 7.10 14.09
CA ILE A 101 6.61 6.60 13.74
C ILE A 101 6.66 6.07 12.31
N LYS A 102 6.22 4.83 12.15
CA LYS A 102 6.05 4.17 10.86
C LYS A 102 4.57 3.97 10.57
N VAL A 103 4.23 3.90 9.31
CA VAL A 103 2.87 3.63 8.87
C VAL A 103 2.84 2.35 8.06
N SER A 104 1.94 1.47 8.42
CA SER A 104 1.53 0.33 7.59
C SER A 104 0.10 0.58 7.10
N PHE A 105 -0.25 0.02 5.97
CA PHE A 105 -1.59 0.18 5.42
C PHE A 105 -2.31 -1.16 5.38
N LEU A 106 -3.45 -1.21 6.04
CA LEU A 106 -4.40 -2.31 5.90
C LEU A 106 -5.34 -1.98 4.74
N ALA A 107 -5.46 -2.89 3.79
CA ALA A 107 -6.28 -2.71 2.60
C ALA A 107 -7.17 -3.92 2.35
N LYS A 108 -8.40 -3.69 1.91
CA LYS A 108 -9.25 -4.73 1.35
C LYS A 108 -9.05 -4.87 -0.15
N ALA A 109 -9.50 -5.97 -0.73
CA ALA A 109 -9.51 -6.15 -2.16
C ALA A 109 -10.28 -5.00 -2.86
N GLY A 110 -9.70 -4.45 -3.93
CA GLY A 110 -10.30 -3.34 -4.67
C GLY A 110 -10.17 -1.96 -4.01
N ALA A 111 -9.34 -1.80 -2.96
CA ALA A 111 -9.04 -0.49 -2.38
C ALA A 111 -8.27 0.43 -3.35
N VAL A 112 -7.52 -0.15 -4.27
CA VAL A 112 -6.83 0.55 -5.35
C VAL A 112 -7.30 -0.03 -6.68
N HIS A 113 -7.76 0.82 -7.57
CA HIS A 113 -8.11 0.46 -8.93
C HIS A 113 -6.90 0.64 -9.83
N TYR A 114 -6.67 -0.33 -10.69
CA TYR A 114 -5.65 -0.30 -11.72
C TYR A 114 -6.31 -0.57 -13.07
N SER A 115 -5.96 0.20 -14.09
CA SER A 115 -6.43 -0.01 -15.46
C SER A 115 -5.34 0.41 -16.45
N ASP A 116 -5.19 -0.35 -17.50
CA ASP A 116 -4.35 0.04 -18.63
C ASP A 116 -5.12 1.00 -19.54
N ILE A 117 -4.42 2.02 -20.03
CA ILE A 117 -4.95 2.97 -21.00
C ILE A 117 -4.65 2.44 -22.39
N ALA A 118 -5.70 2.17 -23.17
CA ALA A 118 -5.55 1.87 -24.60
C ALA A 118 -5.02 3.11 -25.33
N GLN A 119 -3.80 3.00 -25.85
CA GLN A 119 -3.19 4.05 -26.67
C GLN A 119 -3.71 3.95 -28.11
N THR A 120 -4.09 5.09 -28.70
CA THR A 120 -4.54 5.14 -30.10
C THR A 120 -3.47 4.64 -31.06
N ASN A 121 -2.21 4.98 -30.80
CA ASN A 121 -1.05 4.51 -31.55
C ASN A 121 0.00 3.94 -30.59
N PRO A 122 -0.13 2.65 -30.19
CA PRO A 122 0.77 2.05 -29.21
C PRO A 122 2.21 1.95 -29.71
N THR A 123 2.39 1.80 -31.02
CA THR A 123 3.71 1.75 -31.67
C THR A 123 3.73 2.68 -32.87
N ALA A 124 4.76 3.50 -32.97
CA ALA A 124 5.01 4.35 -34.13
C ALA A 124 6.44 4.13 -34.61
N ILE A 125 6.62 4.07 -35.93
CA ILE A 125 7.91 3.97 -36.58
C ILE A 125 8.12 5.24 -37.40
N GLU A 126 9.20 5.93 -37.11
CA GLU A 126 9.64 7.10 -37.87
C GLU A 126 10.96 6.79 -38.54
N ARG A 127 11.04 7.10 -39.84
CA ARG A 127 12.26 6.92 -40.62
C ARG A 127 12.75 8.26 -41.14
N ASN A 128 13.98 8.60 -40.80
CA ASN A 128 14.66 9.79 -41.30
C ASN A 128 15.81 9.37 -42.22
N GLU A 129 15.57 9.49 -43.52
CA GLU A 129 16.56 9.09 -44.55
C GLU A 129 17.80 9.99 -44.60
N LEU A 130 17.65 11.24 -44.13
CA LEU A 130 18.74 12.22 -44.12
C LEU A 130 19.67 12.12 -42.92
N ALA A 131 19.31 11.31 -41.94
CA ALA A 131 20.13 11.06 -40.76
C ALA A 131 20.90 9.73 -40.86
N GLY A 132 21.81 9.47 -39.93
CA GLY A 132 22.48 8.15 -39.83
C GLY A 132 23.59 7.93 -40.84
N ASN A 133 24.33 8.94 -41.19
CA ASN A 133 25.54 8.83 -42.02
C ASN A 133 25.32 8.07 -43.37
N GLY A 134 24.18 8.33 -44.02
CA GLY A 134 23.82 7.77 -45.30
C GLY A 134 23.02 6.45 -45.23
N GLY A 135 22.82 5.90 -44.04
CA GLY A 135 22.02 4.68 -43.84
C GLY A 135 20.57 4.93 -43.39
N GLY A 136 20.21 6.21 -43.15
CA GLY A 136 18.95 6.57 -42.52
C GLY A 136 18.92 6.24 -41.02
N LEU A 137 18.00 6.84 -40.30
CA LEU A 137 17.71 6.57 -38.90
C LEU A 137 16.26 6.08 -38.77
N VAL A 138 16.08 4.93 -38.13
CA VAL A 138 14.76 4.38 -37.81
C VAL A 138 14.54 4.51 -36.31
N THR A 139 13.51 5.25 -35.92
CA THR A 139 13.10 5.40 -34.53
C THR A 139 11.80 4.61 -34.30
N VAL A 140 11.82 3.70 -33.33
CA VAL A 140 10.64 2.97 -32.91
C VAL A 140 10.19 3.54 -31.58
N LEU A 141 8.97 4.07 -31.54
CA LEU A 141 8.33 4.60 -30.34
C LEU A 141 7.30 3.59 -29.83
N SER A 142 7.46 3.16 -28.60
CA SER A 142 6.44 2.38 -27.88
C SER A 142 5.79 3.25 -26.81
N ARG A 143 4.47 3.29 -26.80
CA ARG A 143 3.68 4.07 -25.84
C ARG A 143 2.83 3.13 -25.03
N TRP A 144 2.86 3.31 -23.74
CA TRP A 144 2.02 2.60 -22.78
C TRP A 144 1.57 3.60 -21.72
N GLY A 145 0.46 3.32 -21.07
CA GLY A 145 -0.04 4.13 -19.97
C GLY A 145 -0.91 3.29 -19.07
N ASN A 146 -0.93 3.63 -17.82
CA ASN A 146 -1.80 3.03 -16.83
C ASN A 146 -2.43 4.11 -15.96
N ILE A 147 -3.56 3.78 -15.37
CA ILE A 147 -4.23 4.58 -14.35
C ILE A 147 -4.21 3.75 -13.08
N MET A 148 -3.69 4.34 -12.01
CA MET A 148 -3.78 3.79 -10.66
C MET A 148 -4.47 4.82 -9.77
N HIS A 149 -5.53 4.39 -9.09
CA HIS A 149 -6.41 5.31 -8.39
C HIS A 149 -6.91 4.67 -7.08
N PRO A 150 -6.69 5.31 -5.91
CA PRO A 150 -7.27 4.86 -4.67
C PRO A 150 -8.79 5.08 -4.68
N LYS A 151 -9.54 4.07 -4.24
CA LYS A 151 -11.00 4.14 -4.16
C LYS A 151 -11.44 5.25 -3.19
N GLY A 152 -12.49 5.96 -3.54
CA GLY A 152 -13.06 7.01 -2.70
C GLY A 152 -12.38 8.38 -2.80
N PHE A 153 -11.35 8.52 -3.65
CA PHE A 153 -10.70 9.78 -3.94
C PHE A 153 -10.86 10.17 -5.40
N ALA A 154 -10.84 11.45 -5.70
CA ALA A 154 -10.75 11.98 -7.04
C ALA A 154 -9.57 12.94 -7.15
N TRP A 155 -8.96 12.96 -8.34
CA TRP A 155 -7.91 13.90 -8.65
C TRP A 155 -8.49 15.31 -8.83
N ALA A 156 -8.04 16.26 -8.03
CA ALA A 156 -8.39 17.67 -8.08
C ALA A 156 -7.18 18.57 -8.46
N GLY A 157 -6.03 17.96 -8.68
CA GLY A 157 -4.80 18.66 -9.09
C GLY A 157 -4.86 19.16 -10.54
N SER A 158 -3.73 19.68 -11.03
CA SER A 158 -3.64 20.21 -12.39
C SER A 158 -4.02 19.15 -13.43
N ALA A 159 -4.66 19.57 -14.53
CA ALA A 159 -5.12 18.70 -15.61
C ALA A 159 -3.99 18.15 -16.50
N THR A 160 -2.79 17.98 -15.96
CA THR A 160 -1.67 17.34 -16.66
C THR A 160 -1.87 15.84 -16.77
N ALA A 161 -1.63 15.29 -17.95
CA ALA A 161 -1.72 13.84 -18.17
C ALA A 161 -0.70 13.03 -17.34
N TYR A 162 0.36 13.68 -16.87
CA TYR A 162 1.45 13.06 -16.11
C TYR A 162 1.81 13.97 -14.92
N PRO A 163 1.07 13.87 -13.79
CA PRO A 163 1.39 14.64 -12.60
C PRO A 163 2.75 14.20 -12.03
N ALA A 164 3.51 15.16 -11.50
CA ALA A 164 4.76 14.86 -10.82
C ALA A 164 4.50 14.15 -9.49
N ASN A 165 5.49 13.43 -8.97
CA ASN A 165 5.36 12.74 -7.68
C ASN A 165 5.04 13.71 -6.53
N ALA A 166 5.53 14.96 -6.60
CA ALA A 166 5.20 15.99 -5.63
C ALA A 166 3.71 16.37 -5.65
N ASP A 167 3.11 16.44 -6.84
CA ASP A 167 1.69 16.73 -7.00
C ASP A 167 0.83 15.57 -6.48
N LEU A 168 1.26 14.32 -6.75
CA LEU A 168 0.59 13.12 -6.23
C LEU A 168 0.67 13.02 -4.70
N ALA A 169 1.75 13.49 -4.09
CA ALA A 169 1.94 13.50 -2.65
C ALA A 169 1.19 14.63 -1.94
N ALA A 170 0.78 15.66 -2.67
CA ALA A 170 0.09 16.82 -2.10
C ALA A 170 -1.38 16.48 -1.78
N ALA A 171 -1.79 16.61 -0.52
CA ALA A 171 -3.17 16.36 -0.10
C ALA A 171 -4.18 17.25 -0.83
N ALA A 172 -3.79 18.49 -1.18
CA ALA A 172 -4.64 19.43 -1.93
C ALA A 172 -4.97 18.97 -3.37
N SER A 173 -4.19 18.02 -3.91
CA SER A 173 -4.42 17.45 -5.23
C SER A 173 -5.51 16.37 -5.24
N TRP A 174 -6.07 16.04 -4.10
CA TRP A 174 -7.07 14.98 -3.95
C TRP A 174 -8.33 15.49 -3.27
N THR A 175 -9.48 15.10 -3.79
CA THR A 175 -10.79 15.33 -3.15
C THR A 175 -11.33 14.00 -2.67
N VAL A 176 -11.76 13.95 -1.42
CA VAL A 176 -12.40 12.76 -0.83
C VAL A 176 -13.88 12.78 -1.20
N HIS A 177 -14.34 11.75 -1.87
CA HIS A 177 -15.75 11.52 -2.21
C HIS A 177 -16.40 10.47 -1.30
N ALA A 178 -15.60 9.67 -0.63
CA ALA A 178 -16.10 8.65 0.28
C ALA A 178 -16.67 9.31 1.55
N THR A 179 -17.86 8.90 1.94
CA THR A 179 -18.48 9.35 3.18
C THR A 179 -18.00 8.53 4.38
N ASN A 180 -17.65 7.25 4.15
CA ASN A 180 -17.22 6.32 5.18
C ASN A 180 -15.92 5.63 4.79
N VAL A 181 -15.12 5.23 5.78
CA VAL A 181 -13.84 4.53 5.59
C VAL A 181 -14.01 3.20 4.84
N ASN A 182 -15.12 2.49 5.07
CA ASN A 182 -15.41 1.24 4.37
C ASN A 182 -15.55 1.39 2.84
N GLN A 183 -15.89 2.60 2.36
CA GLN A 183 -15.94 2.89 0.93
C GLN A 183 -14.54 3.05 0.34
N ILE A 184 -13.58 3.53 1.13
CA ILE A 184 -12.16 3.65 0.75
C ILE A 184 -11.52 2.26 0.78
N GLY A 185 -11.73 1.51 1.86
CA GLY A 185 -11.15 0.19 2.06
C GLY A 185 -9.65 0.20 2.32
N LEU A 186 -9.10 1.33 2.76
CA LEU A 186 -7.71 1.53 3.12
C LEU A 186 -7.65 2.18 4.49
N PHE A 187 -6.87 1.61 5.42
CA PHE A 187 -6.73 2.11 6.79
C PHE A 187 -5.25 2.20 7.19
N PRO A 188 -4.77 3.37 7.63
CA PRO A 188 -3.40 3.52 8.10
C PRO A 188 -3.26 2.98 9.54
N ILE A 189 -2.21 2.20 9.79
CA ILE A 189 -1.85 1.69 11.11
C ILE A 189 -0.51 2.29 11.47
N TYR A 190 -0.48 3.06 12.54
CA TYR A 190 0.71 3.71 13.06
C TYR A 190 1.42 2.80 14.06
N HIS A 191 2.75 2.71 13.93
CA HIS A 191 3.60 1.92 14.83
C HIS A 191 5.03 2.48 14.84
N GLY A 192 5.89 2.02 15.74
CA GLY A 192 7.30 2.45 15.89
C GLY A 192 8.29 1.38 15.56
#